data_ca2beb80b7489f2fb284211eb3b1db84
#
_entry.id   ca2beb80b7489f2fb284211eb3b1db84
#
_cell.length_a   1.000
_cell.length_b   1.000
_cell.length_c   1.000
_cell.angle_alpha   90.00
_cell.angle_beta   90.00
_cell.angle_gamma   90.00
#
_symmetry.space_group_name_H-M   'P 1'
#
loop_
_entity.id
_entity.type
_entity.pdbx_description
1 polymer ?
#
loop_
_entity_poly.entity_id
_entity_poly.type
_entity_poly.pdbx_seq_one_letter_code
_entity_poly.pdbx_strand_id
1 'polypeptide(L)'
;FNWRTSNQPGSPATLSNISFDASHPTNPTGEDIILLRRRTAEFGSRQFEQDVSTWRLVAGVEGDLWDGWNYDLSLNWGRNTAVDALKNNINTRRLAETLDPTLRGMNGIPCADILGEGDLTSEVGDYILINQRDTGGNEQISFTGNISGALFDLPAGPVGFAAGFEYR
;
A
#
# COMPACT_ATOMS: atom_id res chain seq x y z
N PHE A 1 7.18 -14.79 9.25
CA PHE A 1 7.87 -13.76 8.44
C PHE A 1 9.31 -14.19 8.20
N ASN A 2 9.72 -14.15 6.96
CA ASN A 2 11.10 -14.44 6.60
C ASN A 2 11.79 -13.12 6.24
N TRP A 3 12.91 -12.84 6.84
CA TRP A 3 13.78 -11.76 6.43
C TRP A 3 15.14 -12.32 6.01
N ARG A 4 15.82 -11.58 5.19
CA ARG A 4 17.15 -11.94 4.71
C ARG A 4 18.05 -10.72 4.72
N THR A 5 19.31 -10.93 4.96
CA THR A 5 20.35 -9.96 4.69
C THR A 5 20.91 -10.25 3.30
N SER A 6 21.12 -9.26 2.48
CA SER A 6 21.82 -9.38 1.20
C SER A 6 22.45 -8.05 0.83
N ASN A 7 23.65 -8.07 0.31
CA ASN A 7 24.33 -6.87 -0.20
C ASN A 7 23.79 -6.50 -1.58
N GLN A 8 22.66 -5.82 -1.64
CA GLN A 8 22.25 -5.15 -2.88
C GLN A 8 22.64 -3.66 -2.79
N PRO A 9 23.46 -3.16 -3.73
CA PRO A 9 23.87 -1.77 -3.72
C PRO A 9 22.68 -0.83 -3.90
N GLY A 10 22.59 0.21 -3.08
CA GLY A 10 21.78 1.39 -3.36
C GLY A 10 20.52 1.61 -2.56
N SER A 11 20.22 0.84 -1.50
CA SER A 11 19.08 1.11 -0.66
C SER A 11 19.52 1.38 0.79
N PRO A 12 19.37 2.61 1.28
CA PRO A 12 19.63 2.90 2.70
C PRO A 12 18.60 2.18 3.56
N ALA A 13 19.08 1.46 4.58
CA ALA A 13 18.25 0.80 5.60
C ALA A 13 17.27 -0.28 5.09
N THR A 14 17.62 -1.02 4.05
CA THR A 14 16.91 -2.23 3.65
C THR A 14 17.54 -3.47 4.29
N LEU A 15 16.78 -4.56 4.38
CA LEU A 15 17.30 -5.87 4.80
C LEU A 15 18.52 -6.33 4.00
N SER A 16 18.79 -5.72 2.86
CA SER A 16 19.95 -6.02 1.99
C SER A 16 21.29 -5.52 2.52
N ASN A 17 21.29 -4.59 3.48
CA ASN A 17 22.54 -4.01 4.03
C ASN A 17 22.85 -4.50 5.45
N ILE A 18 22.08 -5.45 5.98
CA ILE A 18 22.30 -6.00 7.30
C ILE A 18 23.16 -7.26 7.12
N SER A 19 24.39 -7.20 7.57
CA SER A 19 25.27 -8.35 7.75
C SER A 19 25.29 -8.78 9.21
N PHE A 20 25.62 -10.02 9.44
CA PHE A 20 25.90 -10.53 10.76
C PHE A 20 27.43 -10.61 10.90
N ASP A 21 27.96 -9.64 11.64
CA ASP A 21 29.39 -9.36 11.72
C ASP A 21 30.18 -10.55 12.29
N ALA A 22 31.41 -10.74 11.78
CA ALA A 22 32.34 -11.76 12.25
C ALA A 22 32.66 -11.64 13.75
N SER A 23 32.69 -10.41 14.26
CA SER A 23 32.96 -10.12 15.69
C SER A 23 31.75 -10.29 16.61
N HIS A 24 30.57 -10.62 16.04
CA HIS A 24 29.38 -10.81 16.86
C HIS A 24 29.57 -12.02 17.78
N PRO A 25 29.27 -11.90 19.10
CA PRO A 25 29.56 -12.94 20.09
C PRO A 25 28.95 -14.31 19.78
N THR A 26 27.80 -14.33 19.08
CA THR A 26 27.10 -15.56 18.70
C THR A 26 27.33 -15.99 17.25
N ASN A 27 28.27 -15.34 16.54
CA ASN A 27 28.65 -15.76 15.20
C ASN A 27 29.62 -16.97 15.28
N PRO A 28 29.22 -18.18 14.92
CA PRO A 28 30.07 -19.35 15.06
C PRO A 28 31.09 -19.49 13.93
N THR A 29 30.98 -18.70 12.87
CA THR A 29 31.81 -18.85 11.67
C THR A 29 33.11 -18.05 11.73
N GLY A 30 33.13 -16.97 12.51
CA GLY A 30 34.24 -16.02 12.53
C GLY A 30 34.40 -15.21 11.24
N GLU A 31 33.43 -15.29 10.34
CA GLU A 31 33.36 -14.53 9.09
C GLU A 31 32.03 -13.78 9.00
N ASP A 32 31.99 -12.68 8.24
CA ASP A 32 30.75 -11.94 8.03
C ASP A 32 29.73 -12.77 7.26
N ILE A 33 28.55 -12.97 7.85
CA ILE A 33 27.45 -13.62 7.17
C ILE A 33 26.63 -12.56 6.43
N ILE A 34 26.82 -12.48 5.14
CA ILE A 34 26.18 -11.49 4.25
C ILE A 34 24.80 -11.90 3.75
N LEU A 35 24.43 -13.17 3.90
CA LEU A 35 23.13 -13.69 3.54
C LEU A 35 22.58 -14.56 4.66
N LEU A 36 21.76 -14.01 5.52
CA LEU A 36 21.05 -14.73 6.54
C LEU A 36 19.55 -14.72 6.27
N ARG A 37 18.92 -15.85 6.41
CA ARG A 37 17.45 -15.99 6.34
C ARG A 37 16.97 -16.62 7.62
N ARG A 38 16.12 -15.91 8.33
CA ARG A 38 15.51 -16.38 9.56
C ARG A 38 14.00 -16.14 9.55
N ARG A 39 13.27 -17.09 10.07
CA ARG A 39 11.85 -16.94 10.36
C ARG A 39 11.69 -16.52 11.81
N THR A 40 11.05 -15.38 12.04
CA THR A 40 10.77 -14.85 13.37
C THR A 40 9.45 -15.45 13.90
N ALA A 41 9.45 -16.72 14.22
CA ALA A 41 8.26 -17.42 14.70
C ALA A 41 7.85 -16.94 16.11
N GLU A 42 8.80 -16.45 16.88
CA GLU A 42 8.64 -15.94 18.25
C GLU A 42 7.67 -14.75 18.33
N PHE A 43 7.60 -13.95 17.28
CA PHE A 43 6.77 -12.74 17.24
C PHE A 43 5.44 -12.93 16.51
N GLY A 44 5.15 -14.15 16.09
CA GLY A 44 3.99 -14.45 15.27
C GLY A 44 4.15 -14.02 13.81
N SER A 45 3.08 -14.16 13.06
CA SER A 45 3.07 -13.81 11.63
C SER A 45 2.85 -12.32 11.41
N ARG A 46 3.47 -11.80 10.36
CA ARG A 46 3.10 -10.49 9.81
C ARG A 46 1.67 -10.56 9.26
N GLN A 47 0.85 -9.61 9.64
CA GLN A 47 -0.55 -9.54 9.23
C GLN A 47 -0.77 -8.29 8.40
N PHE A 48 -1.44 -8.47 7.29
CA PHE A 48 -1.93 -7.38 6.45
C PHE A 48 -3.45 -7.35 6.54
N GLU A 49 -3.98 -6.20 6.92
CA GLU A 49 -5.41 -5.93 6.99
C GLU A 49 -5.70 -4.75 6.07
N GLN A 50 -6.74 -4.88 5.26
CA GLN A 50 -7.21 -3.81 4.39
C GLN A 50 -8.68 -3.58 4.63
N ASP A 51 -9.05 -2.33 4.87
CA ASP A 51 -10.44 -1.88 4.96
C ASP A 51 -10.71 -0.89 3.83
N VAL A 52 -11.64 -1.25 2.96
CA VAL A 52 -12.01 -0.43 1.79
C VAL A 52 -13.47 -0.07 1.86
N SER A 53 -13.76 1.22 1.84
CA SER A 53 -15.11 1.74 1.80
C SER A 53 -15.35 2.53 0.52
N THR A 54 -16.41 2.18 -0.20
CA THR A 54 -16.79 2.84 -1.45
C THR A 54 -18.21 3.36 -1.36
N TRP A 55 -18.36 4.65 -1.65
CA TRP A 55 -19.65 5.31 -1.78
C TRP A 55 -19.85 5.78 -3.20
N ARG A 56 -21.04 5.59 -3.72
CA ARG A 56 -21.42 6.07 -5.04
C ARG A 56 -22.85 6.59 -5.03
N LEU A 57 -23.02 7.78 -5.56
CA LEU A 57 -24.31 8.40 -5.81
C LEU A 57 -24.43 8.70 -7.31
N VAL A 58 -25.51 8.27 -7.90
CA VAL A 58 -25.83 8.57 -9.29
C VAL A 58 -27.25 9.12 -9.33
N ALA A 59 -27.42 10.24 -10.01
CA ALA A 59 -28.71 10.83 -10.29
C ALA A 59 -28.76 11.28 -11.73
N GLY A 60 -29.91 11.12 -12.36
CA GLY A 60 -30.10 11.54 -13.73
C GLY A 60 -31.53 11.89 -14.04
N VAL A 61 -31.72 12.70 -15.04
CA VAL A 61 -33.02 13.04 -15.62
C VAL A 61 -32.93 12.93 -17.13
N GLU A 62 -33.95 12.36 -17.71
CA GLU A 62 -34.11 12.25 -19.15
C GLU A 62 -35.52 12.65 -19.56
N GLY A 63 -35.70 13.09 -20.75
CA GLY A 63 -37.02 13.45 -21.24
C GLY A 63 -37.02 14.04 -22.64
N ASP A 64 -38.25 14.29 -23.11
CA ASP A 64 -38.49 14.97 -24.38
C ASP A 64 -38.64 16.47 -24.16
N LEU A 65 -37.95 17.29 -24.97
CA LEU A 65 -38.05 18.76 -24.90
C LEU A 65 -39.18 19.30 -25.73
N TRP A 66 -39.21 18.96 -27.02
CA TRP A 66 -40.19 19.29 -28.05
C TRP A 66 -40.06 18.34 -29.23
N ASP A 67 -40.88 18.44 -30.21
CA ASP A 67 -40.97 17.50 -31.34
C ASP A 67 -39.67 16.80 -31.74
N GLY A 68 -39.53 15.55 -31.26
CA GLY A 68 -38.44 14.66 -31.65
C GLY A 68 -37.06 15.01 -31.03
N TRP A 69 -37.00 15.90 -30.04
CA TRP A 69 -35.78 16.20 -29.32
C TRP A 69 -35.80 15.57 -27.95
N ASN A 70 -34.76 14.84 -27.63
CA ASN A 70 -34.55 14.18 -26.35
C ASN A 70 -33.32 14.76 -25.67
N TYR A 71 -33.34 14.75 -24.33
CA TYR A 71 -32.19 15.08 -23.51
C TYR A 71 -32.00 14.05 -22.43
N ASP A 72 -30.74 13.87 -22.01
CA ASP A 72 -30.38 13.23 -20.75
C ASP A 72 -29.30 14.03 -20.02
N LEU A 73 -29.46 14.14 -18.72
CA LEU A 73 -28.49 14.75 -17.83
C LEU A 73 -28.18 13.78 -16.70
N SER A 74 -26.92 13.56 -16.39
CA SER A 74 -26.55 12.72 -15.26
C SER A 74 -25.43 13.32 -14.43
N LEU A 75 -25.52 13.07 -13.13
CA LEU A 75 -24.50 13.37 -12.12
C LEU A 75 -24.07 12.07 -11.48
N ASN A 76 -22.78 11.85 -11.43
CA ASN A 76 -22.19 10.73 -10.71
C ASN A 76 -21.13 11.25 -9.76
N TRP A 77 -21.27 10.92 -8.49
CA TRP A 77 -20.29 11.17 -7.45
C TRP A 77 -19.85 9.83 -6.86
N GLY A 78 -18.55 9.66 -6.74
CA GLY A 78 -17.97 8.47 -6.14
C GLY A 78 -16.82 8.83 -5.22
N ARG A 79 -16.76 8.16 -4.08
CA ARG A 79 -15.66 8.26 -3.14
C ARG A 79 -15.22 6.86 -2.70
N ASN A 80 -13.93 6.62 -2.79
CA ASN A 80 -13.29 5.42 -2.28
C ASN A 80 -12.27 5.81 -1.22
N THR A 81 -12.28 5.12 -0.09
CA THR A 81 -11.28 5.26 0.96
C THR A 81 -10.75 3.88 1.31
N ALA A 82 -9.44 3.77 1.45
CA ALA A 82 -8.76 2.55 1.85
C ALA A 82 -7.87 2.83 3.07
N VAL A 83 -7.87 1.90 4.00
CA VAL A 83 -6.97 1.88 5.14
C VAL A 83 -6.24 0.54 5.12
N ASP A 84 -4.94 0.60 4.96
CA ASP A 84 -4.06 -0.56 4.98
C ASP A 84 -3.31 -0.59 6.30
N ALA A 85 -3.37 -1.69 7.02
CA ALA A 85 -2.63 -1.91 8.25
C ALA A 85 -1.70 -3.11 8.10
N LEU A 86 -0.43 -2.91 8.36
CA LEU A 86 0.57 -3.96 8.38
C LEU A 86 1.10 -4.11 9.80
N LYS A 87 0.74 -5.20 10.46
CA LYS A 87 1.13 -5.54 11.83
C LYS A 87 2.34 -6.47 11.84
N ASN A 88 3.14 -6.37 12.88
CA ASN A 88 4.34 -7.19 13.08
C ASN A 88 5.35 -7.06 11.93
N ASN A 89 5.50 -5.86 11.38
CA ASN A 89 6.55 -5.58 10.41
C ASN A 89 7.86 -5.25 11.13
N ILE A 90 9.00 -5.59 10.52
CA ILE A 90 10.31 -5.35 11.11
C ILE A 90 10.87 -4.04 10.62
N ASN A 91 11.26 -3.18 11.57
CA ASN A 91 12.08 -2.00 11.31
C ASN A 91 13.53 -2.45 11.07
N THR A 92 13.98 -2.37 9.83
CA THR A 92 15.29 -2.87 9.42
C THR A 92 16.45 -2.14 10.06
N ARG A 93 16.29 -0.84 10.32
CA ARG A 93 17.31 -0.05 11.03
C ARG A 93 17.47 -0.53 12.48
N ARG A 94 16.37 -0.67 13.20
CA ARG A 94 16.38 -1.15 14.57
C ARG A 94 16.91 -2.59 14.66
N LEU A 95 16.56 -3.43 13.69
CA LEU A 95 17.14 -4.76 13.61
C LEU A 95 18.67 -4.70 13.43
N ALA A 96 19.18 -3.86 12.54
CA ALA A 96 20.61 -3.68 12.35
C ALA A 96 21.31 -3.22 13.64
N GLU A 97 20.71 -2.28 14.36
CA GLU A 97 21.22 -1.80 15.66
C GLU A 97 21.32 -2.92 16.71
N THR A 98 20.36 -3.86 16.75
CA THR A 98 20.39 -4.98 17.68
C THR A 98 21.43 -6.06 17.34
N LEU A 99 21.89 -6.06 16.07
CA LEU A 99 22.90 -7.00 15.57
C LEU A 99 24.31 -6.42 15.53
N ASP A 100 24.44 -5.10 15.64
CA ASP A 100 25.73 -4.42 15.63
C ASP A 100 26.48 -4.69 16.93
N PRO A 101 27.66 -5.33 16.90
CA PRO A 101 28.42 -5.66 18.10
C PRO A 101 28.83 -4.44 18.93
N THR A 102 28.83 -3.25 18.33
CA THR A 102 29.20 -1.99 19.00
C THR A 102 28.03 -1.24 19.63
N LEU A 103 26.79 -1.51 19.17
CA LEU A 103 25.59 -0.81 19.61
C LEU A 103 24.70 -1.66 20.52
N ARG A 104 24.70 -2.98 20.30
CA ARG A 104 23.87 -3.91 21.08
C ARG A 104 24.15 -3.83 22.57
N GLY A 105 23.11 -3.81 23.40
CA GLY A 105 23.22 -3.70 24.84
C GLY A 105 23.52 -2.30 25.37
N MET A 106 23.64 -1.29 24.49
CA MET A 106 23.87 0.10 24.88
C MET A 106 22.65 0.98 24.60
N ASN A 107 22.46 2.00 25.43
CA ASN A 107 21.41 3.03 25.25
C ASN A 107 19.99 2.45 25.04
N GLY A 108 19.68 1.31 25.66
CA GLY A 108 18.37 0.67 25.53
C GLY A 108 18.19 -0.14 24.23
N ILE A 109 19.24 -0.38 23.46
CA ILE A 109 19.23 -1.27 22.31
C ILE A 109 19.40 -2.70 22.80
N PRO A 110 18.41 -3.60 22.64
CA PRO A 110 18.53 -4.98 23.10
C PRO A 110 19.50 -5.79 22.25
N CYS A 111 20.03 -6.86 22.82
CA CYS A 111 20.87 -7.80 22.11
C CYS A 111 19.99 -8.83 21.38
N ALA A 112 20.10 -8.91 20.05
CA ALA A 112 19.43 -9.94 19.28
C ALA A 112 20.40 -11.06 18.91
N ASP A 113 20.11 -12.26 19.41
CA ASP A 113 20.80 -13.49 19.03
C ASP A 113 19.96 -14.25 18.02
N ILE A 114 20.41 -14.28 16.77
CA ILE A 114 19.57 -14.68 15.63
C ILE A 114 19.85 -16.09 15.13
N LEU A 115 20.87 -16.75 15.62
CA LEU A 115 21.28 -18.09 15.18
C LEU A 115 20.72 -19.24 16.04
N GLY A 116 20.23 -18.94 17.25
CA GLY A 116 19.64 -19.93 18.14
C GLY A 116 18.12 -20.05 17.97
N GLU A 117 17.54 -21.09 18.53
CA GLU A 117 16.10 -21.27 18.67
C GLU A 117 15.64 -20.58 19.97
N GLY A 118 14.67 -19.66 19.87
CA GLY A 118 14.17 -18.89 21.01
C GLY A 118 15.05 -17.74 21.48
N ASP A 119 16.05 -17.37 20.70
CA ASP A 119 17.00 -16.30 21.07
C ASP A 119 16.49 -14.87 20.82
N LEU A 120 15.34 -14.75 20.17
CA LEU A 120 14.68 -13.47 20.00
C LEU A 120 13.69 -13.24 21.14
N THR A 121 14.11 -12.46 22.12
CA THR A 121 13.29 -12.13 23.30
C THR A 121 12.16 -11.18 22.97
N SER A 122 11.15 -11.09 23.87
CA SER A 122 10.08 -10.09 23.74
C SER A 122 10.63 -8.65 23.71
N GLU A 123 11.70 -8.37 24.43
CA GLU A 123 12.37 -7.06 24.45
C GLU A 123 12.91 -6.69 23.05
N VAL A 124 13.52 -7.65 22.36
CA VAL A 124 13.95 -7.46 20.98
C VAL A 124 12.73 -7.23 20.06
N GLY A 125 11.66 -8.00 20.25
CA GLY A 125 10.42 -7.84 19.52
C GLY A 125 9.82 -6.44 19.68
N ASP A 126 9.70 -5.97 20.92
CA ASP A 126 9.16 -4.64 21.23
C ASP A 126 10.02 -3.51 20.62
N TYR A 127 11.31 -3.74 20.48
CA TYR A 127 12.21 -2.78 19.87
C TYR A 127 12.14 -2.77 18.35
N ILE A 128 12.12 -3.94 17.68
CA ILE A 128 12.24 -4.02 16.23
C ILE A 128 10.90 -4.04 15.49
N LEU A 129 9.80 -4.46 16.15
CA LEU A 129 8.51 -4.56 15.49
C LEU A 129 7.82 -3.20 15.41
N ILE A 130 7.16 -2.98 14.29
CA ILE A 130 6.35 -1.80 14.03
C ILE A 130 5.02 -2.19 13.40
N ASN A 131 4.02 -1.39 13.71
CA ASN A 131 2.75 -1.43 12.99
C ASN A 131 2.69 -0.21 12.06
N GLN A 132 2.46 -0.47 10.78
CA GLN A 132 2.31 0.55 9.76
C GLN A 132 0.83 0.70 9.43
N ARG A 133 0.41 1.92 9.18
CA ARG A 133 -0.94 2.23 8.73
C ARG A 133 -0.85 3.28 7.64
N ASP A 134 -1.36 2.90 6.47
CA ASP A 134 -1.48 3.78 5.32
C ASP A 134 -2.96 4.09 5.07
N THR A 135 -3.25 5.32 4.73
CA THR A 135 -4.61 5.75 4.42
C THR A 135 -4.57 6.44 3.07
N GLY A 136 -5.44 5.99 2.18
CA GLY A 136 -5.57 6.55 0.86
C GLY A 136 -7.03 6.72 0.47
N GLY A 137 -7.29 7.56 -0.50
CA GLY A 137 -8.62 7.71 -1.05
C GLY A 137 -8.61 8.52 -2.32
N ASN A 138 -9.66 8.35 -3.09
CA ASN A 138 -9.94 9.14 -4.28
C ASN A 138 -11.42 9.51 -4.31
N GLU A 139 -11.69 10.64 -4.90
CA GLU A 139 -13.03 11.14 -5.09
C GLU A 139 -13.16 11.58 -6.54
N GLN A 140 -14.29 11.27 -7.13
CA GLN A 140 -14.60 11.65 -8.50
C GLN A 140 -16.02 12.19 -8.55
N ILE A 141 -16.17 13.31 -9.24
CA ILE A 141 -17.47 13.84 -9.65
C ILE A 141 -17.48 13.89 -11.17
N SER A 142 -18.57 13.45 -11.78
CA SER A 142 -18.77 13.62 -13.21
C SER A 142 -20.17 14.09 -13.49
N PHE A 143 -20.27 14.99 -14.46
CA PHE A 143 -21.52 15.49 -14.99
C PHE A 143 -21.54 15.24 -16.48
N THR A 144 -22.63 14.62 -17.00
CA THR A 144 -22.85 14.42 -18.42
C THR A 144 -24.17 15.01 -18.83
N GLY A 145 -24.19 15.56 -20.03
CA GLY A 145 -25.42 16.04 -20.64
C GLY A 145 -25.40 15.75 -22.13
N ASN A 146 -26.47 15.19 -22.62
CA ASN A 146 -26.64 14.89 -24.03
C ASN A 146 -27.97 15.46 -24.53
N ILE A 147 -27.98 15.81 -25.81
CA ILE A 147 -29.17 16.25 -26.54
C ILE A 147 -29.13 15.61 -27.92
N SER A 148 -30.27 15.10 -28.40
CA SER A 148 -30.42 14.56 -29.71
C SER A 148 -31.78 14.84 -30.30
N GLY A 149 -31.86 14.95 -31.63
CA GLY A 149 -33.11 15.21 -32.30
C GLY A 149 -32.96 15.36 -33.83
N ALA A 150 -34.06 15.63 -34.50
CA ALA A 150 -34.08 15.96 -35.92
C ALA A 150 -34.00 17.47 -36.13
N LEU A 151 -33.12 17.92 -37.04
CA LEU A 151 -32.97 19.34 -37.38
C LEU A 151 -34.00 19.78 -38.46
N PHE A 152 -34.10 19.00 -39.54
CA PHE A 152 -35.01 19.22 -40.66
C PHE A 152 -35.13 17.98 -41.53
N ASP A 153 -36.18 17.94 -42.32
CA ASP A 153 -36.42 16.82 -43.25
C ASP A 153 -35.83 17.10 -44.62
N LEU A 154 -35.18 16.08 -45.19
CA LEU A 154 -34.77 16.00 -46.57
C LEU A 154 -35.65 15.03 -47.32
N PRO A 155 -35.70 15.08 -48.67
CA PRO A 155 -36.46 14.10 -49.47
C PRO A 155 -36.05 12.64 -49.20
N ALA A 156 -34.86 12.44 -48.67
CA ALA A 156 -34.31 11.10 -48.33
C ALA A 156 -34.53 10.73 -46.86
N GLY A 157 -35.09 11.60 -46.00
CA GLY A 157 -35.34 11.36 -44.58
C GLY A 157 -34.84 12.52 -43.69
N PRO A 158 -35.14 12.48 -42.38
CA PRO A 158 -34.73 13.52 -41.42
C PRO A 158 -33.22 13.54 -41.20
N VAL A 159 -32.69 14.76 -41.03
CA VAL A 159 -31.30 14.99 -40.62
C VAL A 159 -31.24 14.95 -39.11
N GLY A 160 -30.59 13.90 -38.55
CA GLY A 160 -30.38 13.76 -37.13
C GLY A 160 -29.20 14.63 -36.65
N PHE A 161 -29.34 15.15 -35.41
CA PHE A 161 -28.30 15.85 -34.67
C PHE A 161 -28.14 15.24 -33.29
N ALA A 162 -26.91 15.12 -32.83
CA ALA A 162 -26.60 14.75 -31.45
C ALA A 162 -25.39 15.54 -30.94
N ALA A 163 -25.47 16.02 -29.72
CA ALA A 163 -24.37 16.68 -29.04
C ALA A 163 -24.33 16.25 -27.58
N GLY A 164 -23.13 16.14 -27.03
CA GLY A 164 -22.94 15.77 -25.63
C GLY A 164 -21.79 16.55 -24.99
N PHE A 165 -21.88 16.70 -23.69
CA PHE A 165 -20.88 17.32 -22.85
C PHE A 165 -20.61 16.41 -21.64
N GLU A 166 -19.34 16.25 -21.30
CA GLU A 166 -18.90 15.53 -20.12
C GLU A 166 -17.85 16.37 -19.37
N TYR A 167 -18.01 16.44 -18.05
CA TYR A 167 -17.04 17.02 -17.12
C TYR A 167 -16.69 15.99 -16.05
N ARG A 168 -15.40 15.86 -15.74
CA ARG A 168 -14.87 15.01 -14.67
C ARG A 168 -13.89 15.77 -13.79
#